data_ce65f65cdae2e74d6061396b43fe3a4a
#
_entry.id   ce65f65cdae2e74d6061396b43fe3a4a
#
_cell.length_a   1.000
_cell.length_b   1.000
_cell.length_c   1.000
_cell.angle_alpha   90.00
_cell.angle_beta   90.00
_cell.angle_gamma   90.00
#
_symmetry.space_group_name_H-M   'P 1'
#
loop_
_entity.id
_entity.type
_entity.pdbx_description
1 polymer ?
#
loop_
_entity_poly.entity_id
_entity_poly.type
_entity_poly.pdbx_seq_one_letter_code
_entity_poly.pdbx_strand_id
1 'polypeptide(L)'
;MSSDTPSSAADTKTAGSSSSSSETTTDKQKEKARVSRTSLILWHAHQNDAAAVRKLLEEDPSLVRAMDYDNRTPLHVASLHGWIDIAQCLIEFGADVNAQDRWKNTPLADAEGAKKHNMIELLKSYGGLSYGQNGSHYEPKPVPPPLPNKCDWEIEPSELDFTNSNIIGKGSFGEILKAFWRGTPVAVKRILPSLSDDRMVIQDFRHEVILLVKLRHPNIVQFLGAVTERKPLMLITEYLRGGDLHQHLKEKGALSPLAAINFALDISRGMAYLHNEPNVIVHRDLKPRNVLLVNSNADHLKVGDFGLSKLVKVQNSHDVYKMTGETGSYRYMAPEVFKHRKYDKKVDVFSFAMILYEMLEGEPPFSDFEPYEAAKYVAEGHRPTFRSKGFNISSLKELTDQCWAADMNKRPTFIEIIKRLEKIKENLPPDHHWHLFNP
;
A
#
# COMPACT_ATOMS: atom_id res chain seq x y z
N MET A 1 -35.56 41.09 -55.78
CA MET A 1 -34.77 42.28 -56.08
C MET A 1 -33.38 41.99 -55.59
N SER A 2 -32.59 41.45 -56.40
CA SER A 2 -31.55 42.07 -57.26
C SER A 2 -30.33 42.30 -56.35
N SER A 3 -29.31 41.55 -56.53
CA SER A 3 -28.21 41.52 -57.56
C SER A 3 -26.98 42.16 -56.91
N ASP A 4 -25.75 41.83 -56.98
CA ASP A 4 -24.96 41.08 -57.97
C ASP A 4 -23.51 41.08 -57.37
N THR A 5 -22.80 40.06 -57.62
CA THR A 5 -21.33 40.02 -57.68
C THR A 5 -20.82 40.86 -58.88
N PRO A 6 -19.52 41.07 -59.20
CA PRO A 6 -18.36 40.17 -58.91
C PRO A 6 -16.95 40.86 -58.84
N SER A 7 -15.92 39.97 -58.60
CA SER A 7 -14.61 39.96 -59.27
C SER A 7 -13.56 41.00 -58.85
N SER A 8 -12.30 40.79 -58.77
CA SER A 8 -11.28 39.91 -59.30
C SER A 8 -9.90 40.35 -58.82
N ALA A 9 -9.08 39.36 -58.57
CA ALA A 9 -7.63 39.27 -58.89
C ALA A 9 -6.62 40.35 -58.45
N ALA A 10 -5.56 40.02 -57.81
CA ALA A 10 -4.25 39.70 -58.39
C ALA A 10 -3.15 39.65 -57.33
N ASP A 11 -2.37 38.61 -57.46
CA ASP A 11 -0.99 38.35 -57.04
C ASP A 11 -0.14 39.50 -56.48
N THR A 12 0.54 39.18 -55.34
CA THR A 12 2.01 39.35 -55.32
C THR A 12 2.64 38.46 -54.24
N LYS A 13 3.62 37.66 -54.68
CA LYS A 13 4.56 36.87 -53.86
C LYS A 13 5.45 37.78 -53.03
N THR A 14 5.69 37.38 -51.78
CA THR A 14 7.03 37.52 -51.20
C THR A 14 7.31 36.36 -50.23
N ALA A 15 8.40 35.66 -50.54
CA ALA A 15 9.02 34.62 -49.76
C ALA A 15 9.73 35.25 -48.53
N GLY A 16 9.69 34.55 -47.40
CA GLY A 16 10.46 34.98 -46.21
C GLY A 16 10.39 33.98 -45.06
N SER A 17 11.34 33.04 -45.10
CA SER A 17 11.99 32.38 -43.95
C SER A 17 11.15 31.62 -42.91
N SER A 18 10.99 30.35 -43.16
CA SER A 18 10.79 29.30 -42.15
C SER A 18 12.16 28.70 -41.74
N SER A 19 12.79 29.19 -40.69
CA SER A 19 13.99 28.55 -40.11
C SER A 19 14.23 28.93 -38.65
N SER A 20 13.23 28.72 -37.75
CA SER A 20 13.46 28.90 -36.33
C SER A 20 12.76 27.89 -35.41
N SER A 21 12.09 26.88 -35.97
CA SER A 21 11.36 25.89 -35.15
C SER A 21 12.05 24.52 -35.01
N SER A 22 13.14 24.24 -35.72
CA SER A 22 13.86 22.96 -35.66
C SER A 22 15.05 22.97 -34.66
N GLU A 23 15.63 24.13 -34.38
CA GLU A 23 16.76 24.24 -33.42
C GLU A 23 16.31 24.15 -31.97
N THR A 24 15.14 24.68 -31.62
CA THR A 24 14.62 24.65 -30.26
C THR A 24 14.16 23.27 -29.78
N THR A 25 13.77 22.37 -30.71
CA THR A 25 13.36 20.98 -30.34
C THR A 25 14.56 20.07 -30.12
N THR A 26 15.64 20.24 -30.86
CA THR A 26 16.88 19.48 -30.69
C THR A 26 17.62 19.88 -29.43
N ASP A 27 17.62 21.14 -29.04
CA ASP A 27 18.28 21.60 -27.80
C ASP A 27 17.50 21.16 -26.56
N LYS A 28 16.17 21.22 -26.56
CA LYS A 28 15.34 20.68 -25.46
C LYS A 28 15.47 19.14 -25.31
N GLN A 29 15.65 18.41 -26.40
CA GLN A 29 15.90 16.96 -26.35
C GLN A 29 17.30 16.65 -25.83
N LYS A 30 18.33 17.41 -26.22
CA LYS A 30 19.69 17.29 -25.68
C LYS A 30 19.74 17.64 -24.22
N GLU A 31 19.05 18.68 -23.77
CA GLU A 31 18.98 19.10 -22.36
C GLU A 31 18.23 18.05 -21.52
N LYS A 32 17.13 17.50 -22.02
CA LYS A 32 16.39 16.41 -21.33
C LYS A 32 17.23 15.13 -21.22
N ALA A 33 18.01 14.79 -22.25
CA ALA A 33 18.94 13.67 -22.22
C ALA A 33 20.11 13.92 -21.24
N ARG A 34 20.59 15.17 -21.13
CA ARG A 34 21.64 15.56 -20.19
C ARG A 34 21.16 15.50 -18.74
N VAL A 35 19.96 15.98 -18.44
CA VAL A 35 19.35 15.87 -17.09
C VAL A 35 19.15 14.41 -16.69
N SER A 36 18.76 13.54 -17.61
CA SER A 36 18.63 12.11 -17.37
C SER A 36 19.98 11.46 -17.06
N ARG A 37 21.06 11.80 -17.76
CA ARG A 37 22.42 11.28 -17.51
C ARG A 37 23.02 11.79 -16.21
N THR A 38 22.77 13.06 -15.85
CA THR A 38 23.14 13.64 -14.55
C THR A 38 22.53 12.85 -13.40
N SER A 39 21.23 12.55 -13.46
CA SER A 39 20.56 11.74 -12.45
C SER A 39 21.12 10.32 -12.39
N LEU A 40 21.49 9.77 -13.55
CA LEU A 40 21.97 8.38 -13.65
C LEU A 40 23.35 8.22 -13.00
N ILE A 41 24.31 9.15 -13.22
CA ILE A 41 25.64 9.05 -12.60
C ILE A 41 25.57 9.24 -11.09
N LEU A 42 24.75 10.15 -10.60
CA LEU A 42 24.51 10.33 -9.15
C LEU A 42 23.91 9.06 -8.53
N TRP A 43 22.96 8.44 -9.22
CA TRP A 43 22.34 7.20 -8.75
C TRP A 43 23.36 6.05 -8.67
N HIS A 44 24.18 5.82 -9.72
CA HIS A 44 25.21 4.79 -9.70
C HIS A 44 26.28 5.05 -8.65
N ALA A 45 26.66 6.34 -8.44
CA ALA A 45 27.56 6.71 -7.36
C ALA A 45 26.97 6.35 -5.98
N HIS A 46 25.67 6.56 -5.77
CA HIS A 46 24.98 6.18 -4.55
C HIS A 46 24.92 4.65 -4.36
N GLN A 47 24.75 3.86 -5.45
CA GLN A 47 24.66 2.40 -5.41
C GLN A 47 26.00 1.67 -5.28
N ASN A 48 27.13 2.40 -5.17
CA ASN A 48 28.49 1.84 -5.18
C ASN A 48 28.83 1.09 -6.48
N ASP A 49 28.27 1.50 -7.61
CA ASP A 49 28.54 0.88 -8.91
C ASP A 49 29.63 1.61 -9.67
N ALA A 50 30.88 1.33 -9.30
CA ALA A 50 32.06 1.96 -9.89
C ALA A 50 32.20 1.68 -11.39
N ALA A 51 31.78 0.47 -11.84
CA ALA A 51 31.86 0.09 -13.26
C ALA A 51 30.92 0.92 -14.12
N ALA A 52 29.68 1.13 -13.66
CA ALA A 52 28.71 1.96 -14.36
C ALA A 52 29.11 3.45 -14.35
N VAL A 53 29.64 3.95 -13.22
CA VAL A 53 30.17 5.33 -13.13
C VAL A 53 31.30 5.53 -14.14
N ARG A 54 32.29 4.61 -14.20
CA ARG A 54 33.39 4.68 -15.16
C ARG A 54 32.89 4.67 -16.60
N LYS A 55 32.00 3.77 -16.95
CA LYS A 55 31.40 3.70 -18.30
C LYS A 55 30.70 5.01 -18.69
N LEU A 56 29.92 5.59 -17.79
CA LEU A 56 29.25 6.88 -18.05
C LEU A 56 30.25 8.02 -18.27
N LEU A 57 31.36 8.05 -17.54
CA LEU A 57 32.41 9.04 -17.66
C LEU A 57 33.27 8.85 -18.91
N GLU A 58 33.48 7.61 -19.37
CA GLU A 58 34.13 7.30 -20.66
C GLU A 58 33.28 7.77 -21.84
N GLU A 59 31.96 7.62 -21.77
CA GLU A 59 31.02 8.11 -22.77
C GLU A 59 30.85 9.63 -22.76
N ASP A 60 30.84 10.26 -21.58
CA ASP A 60 30.69 11.70 -21.39
C ASP A 60 31.44 12.17 -20.15
N PRO A 61 32.71 12.59 -20.30
CA PRO A 61 33.53 13.08 -19.19
C PRO A 61 32.94 14.29 -18.45
N SER A 62 32.06 15.07 -19.09
CA SER A 62 31.43 16.23 -18.46
C SER A 62 30.52 15.87 -17.28
N LEU A 63 30.08 14.63 -17.19
CA LEU A 63 29.26 14.12 -16.09
C LEU A 63 29.98 14.07 -14.75
N VAL A 64 31.30 14.18 -14.73
CA VAL A 64 32.08 14.34 -13.48
C VAL A 64 31.65 15.60 -12.71
N ARG A 65 31.13 16.62 -13.41
CA ARG A 65 30.62 17.88 -12.85
C ARG A 65 29.09 17.88 -12.68
N ALA A 66 28.43 16.73 -12.83
CA ALA A 66 27.00 16.61 -12.59
C ALA A 66 26.67 17.03 -11.16
N MET A 67 25.53 17.69 -10.98
CA MET A 67 25.08 18.16 -9.67
C MET A 67 23.59 17.81 -9.49
N ASP A 68 23.22 17.44 -8.27
CA ASP A 68 21.82 17.36 -7.88
C ASP A 68 21.23 18.74 -7.58
N TYR A 69 19.97 18.75 -7.10
CA TYR A 69 19.27 19.99 -6.71
C TYR A 69 19.97 20.75 -5.58
N ASP A 70 20.75 20.07 -4.76
CA ASP A 70 21.51 20.64 -3.64
C ASP A 70 22.97 20.95 -4.02
N ASN A 71 23.30 20.95 -5.31
CA ASN A 71 24.64 21.13 -5.87
C ASN A 71 25.65 20.05 -5.42
N ARG A 72 25.18 18.87 -4.99
CA ARG A 72 26.08 17.77 -4.66
C ARG A 72 26.56 17.10 -5.93
N THR A 73 27.86 16.92 -6.03
CA THR A 73 28.48 16.18 -7.12
C THR A 73 28.52 14.67 -6.81
N PRO A 74 28.78 13.80 -7.80
CA PRO A 74 29.03 12.38 -7.55
C PRO A 74 30.13 12.13 -6.51
N LEU A 75 31.14 13.04 -6.42
CA LEU A 75 32.19 12.94 -5.43
C LEU A 75 31.70 13.23 -4.00
N HIS A 76 30.76 14.16 -3.79
CA HIS A 76 30.09 14.34 -2.49
C HIS A 76 29.38 13.05 -2.07
N VAL A 77 28.64 12.44 -2.99
CA VAL A 77 27.92 11.18 -2.74
C VAL A 77 28.89 10.07 -2.35
N ALA A 78 29.96 9.86 -3.14
CA ALA A 78 30.96 8.85 -2.84
C ALA A 78 31.65 9.10 -1.49
N SER A 79 31.93 10.36 -1.16
CA SER A 79 32.60 10.79 0.07
C SER A 79 31.75 10.52 1.31
N LEU A 80 30.47 10.87 1.25
CA LEU A 80 29.52 10.65 2.33
C LEU A 80 29.39 9.14 2.68
N HIS A 81 29.40 8.28 1.66
CA HIS A 81 29.25 6.82 1.85
C HIS A 81 30.59 6.12 2.08
N GLY A 82 31.73 6.73 1.74
CA GLY A 82 33.06 6.16 1.85
C GLY A 82 33.40 5.20 0.71
N TRP A 83 32.81 5.39 -0.48
CA TRP A 83 33.05 4.57 -1.67
C TRP A 83 34.36 4.95 -2.36
N ILE A 84 35.46 4.33 -1.93
CA ILE A 84 36.84 4.67 -2.35
C ILE A 84 37.03 4.51 -3.86
N ASP A 85 36.58 3.38 -4.43
CA ASP A 85 36.78 3.07 -5.86
C ASP A 85 36.06 4.08 -6.76
N ILE A 86 34.88 4.53 -6.34
CA ILE A 86 34.11 5.55 -7.04
C ILE A 86 34.82 6.91 -6.93
N ALA A 87 35.26 7.29 -5.72
CA ALA A 87 35.96 8.56 -5.51
C ALA A 87 37.25 8.61 -6.34
N GLN A 88 38.04 7.56 -6.36
CA GLN A 88 39.23 7.46 -7.20
C GLN A 88 38.90 7.60 -8.68
N CYS A 89 37.92 6.87 -9.17
CA CYS A 89 37.45 6.98 -10.54
C CYS A 89 37.04 8.43 -10.89
N LEU A 90 36.25 9.08 -10.05
CA LEU A 90 35.80 10.45 -10.26
C LEU A 90 36.98 11.44 -10.28
N ILE A 91 37.96 11.28 -9.40
CA ILE A 91 39.18 12.11 -9.34
C ILE A 91 40.04 11.89 -10.58
N GLU A 92 40.22 10.67 -11.06
CA GLU A 92 40.88 10.33 -12.33
C GLU A 92 40.25 11.06 -13.53
N PHE A 93 38.93 11.21 -13.55
CA PHE A 93 38.21 11.96 -14.59
C PHE A 93 38.14 13.49 -14.32
N GLY A 94 38.87 14.00 -13.34
CA GLY A 94 38.99 15.41 -13.06
C GLY A 94 37.87 16.01 -12.22
N ALA A 95 37.30 15.26 -11.27
CA ALA A 95 36.38 15.80 -10.29
C ALA A 95 37.03 16.92 -9.49
N ASP A 96 36.29 18.01 -9.26
CA ASP A 96 36.73 19.05 -8.33
C ASP A 96 36.61 18.54 -6.88
N VAL A 97 37.75 18.26 -6.27
CA VAL A 97 37.88 17.75 -4.90
C VAL A 97 37.32 18.74 -3.87
N ASN A 98 37.24 20.03 -4.23
CA ASN A 98 36.76 21.12 -3.38
C ASN A 98 35.43 21.70 -3.87
N ALA A 99 34.69 20.97 -4.72
CA ALA A 99 33.34 21.40 -5.12
C ALA A 99 32.50 21.67 -3.86
N GLN A 100 31.64 22.68 -3.93
CA GLN A 100 30.78 23.05 -2.81
C GLN A 100 29.34 22.79 -3.08
N ASP A 101 28.67 22.10 -2.14
CA ASP A 101 27.24 21.92 -2.16
C ASP A 101 26.46 23.20 -1.80
N ARG A 102 25.16 23.17 -1.77
CA ARG A 102 24.27 24.29 -1.42
C ARG A 102 24.57 24.89 -0.05
N TRP A 103 25.12 24.11 0.88
CA TRP A 103 25.49 24.57 2.24
C TRP A 103 26.96 24.87 2.39
N LYS A 104 27.70 24.90 1.30
CA LYS A 104 29.16 25.15 1.25
C LYS A 104 29.99 23.96 1.80
N ASN A 105 29.42 22.77 1.94
CA ASN A 105 30.21 21.59 2.29
C ASN A 105 31.01 21.12 1.08
N THR A 106 32.23 20.64 1.34
CA THR A 106 33.08 19.98 0.35
C THR A 106 32.97 18.46 0.51
N PRO A 107 33.39 17.66 -0.47
CA PRO A 107 33.49 16.21 -0.32
C PRO A 107 34.26 15.76 0.93
N LEU A 108 35.30 16.47 1.30
CA LEU A 108 36.08 16.20 2.53
C LEU A 108 35.23 16.45 3.78
N ALA A 109 34.49 17.56 3.82
CA ALA A 109 33.59 17.85 4.95
C ALA A 109 32.52 16.77 5.12
N ASP A 110 31.95 16.24 4.02
CA ASP A 110 31.01 15.13 4.05
C ASP A 110 31.64 13.84 4.59
N ALA A 111 32.87 13.52 4.17
CA ALA A 111 33.62 12.36 4.65
C ALA A 111 33.95 12.48 6.15
N GLU A 112 34.34 13.66 6.62
CA GLU A 112 34.65 13.93 8.03
C GLU A 112 33.39 13.83 8.90
N GLY A 113 32.26 14.42 8.46
CA GLY A 113 30.96 14.29 9.11
C GLY A 113 30.47 12.86 9.22
N ALA A 114 30.70 12.06 8.17
CA ALA A 114 30.36 10.63 8.12
C ALA A 114 31.41 9.71 8.76
N LYS A 115 32.53 10.25 9.28
CA LYS A 115 33.64 9.50 9.91
C LYS A 115 34.24 8.42 9.01
N LYS A 116 34.40 8.71 7.73
CA LYS A 116 34.95 7.80 6.71
C LYS A 116 36.48 7.96 6.60
N HIS A 117 37.25 7.37 7.53
CA HIS A 117 38.68 7.60 7.67
C HIS A 117 39.47 7.40 6.37
N ASN A 118 39.28 6.29 5.67
CA ASN A 118 40.00 6.03 4.42
C ASN A 118 39.68 7.07 3.33
N MET A 119 38.43 7.54 3.28
CA MET A 119 38.01 8.58 2.35
C MET A 119 38.63 9.95 2.71
N ILE A 120 38.69 10.27 4.00
CA ILE A 120 39.34 11.48 4.50
C ILE A 120 40.82 11.52 4.09
N GLU A 121 41.53 10.38 4.26
CA GLU A 121 42.94 10.28 3.84
C GLU A 121 43.09 10.42 2.33
N LEU A 122 42.23 9.75 1.56
CA LEU A 122 42.23 9.87 0.11
C LEU A 122 42.02 11.32 -0.34
N LEU A 123 40.97 11.97 0.13
CA LEU A 123 40.65 13.33 -0.29
C LEU A 123 41.72 14.33 0.14
N LYS A 124 42.30 14.19 1.33
CA LYS A 124 43.43 15.03 1.78
C LYS A 124 44.67 14.84 0.91
N SER A 125 44.95 13.65 0.42
CA SER A 125 46.09 13.40 -0.49
C SER A 125 45.93 14.09 -1.84
N TYR A 126 44.69 14.39 -2.26
CA TYR A 126 44.37 15.17 -3.47
C TYR A 126 44.09 16.66 -3.20
N GLY A 127 44.45 17.17 -2.02
CA GLY A 127 44.29 18.59 -1.67
C GLY A 127 42.87 18.99 -1.29
N GLY A 128 42.06 18.04 -0.81
CA GLY A 128 40.73 18.32 -0.28
C GLY A 128 40.77 19.24 0.94
N LEU A 129 39.86 20.17 1.01
CA LEU A 129 39.70 21.16 2.08
C LEU A 129 38.30 20.99 2.72
N SER A 130 38.26 21.06 4.06
CA SER A 130 36.99 21.03 4.82
C SER A 130 36.29 22.39 4.87
N TYR A 131 36.94 23.45 4.42
CA TYR A 131 36.46 24.83 4.56
C TYR A 131 36.21 25.43 3.19
N GLY A 132 35.20 26.33 3.09
CA GLY A 132 34.99 27.13 1.92
C GLY A 132 36.20 28.09 1.69
N GLN A 133 36.39 28.54 0.46
CA GLN A 133 37.53 29.39 0.03
C GLN A 133 37.74 30.68 0.87
N ASN A 134 36.78 31.04 1.72
CA ASN A 134 36.84 32.26 2.56
C ASN A 134 37.34 32.01 3.99
N GLY A 135 37.87 30.81 4.31
CA GLY A 135 38.45 30.54 5.64
C GLY A 135 37.48 30.59 6.82
N SER A 136 36.20 30.73 6.57
CA SER A 136 35.20 30.65 7.63
C SER A 136 35.01 29.21 8.02
N HIS A 137 35.22 28.93 9.30
CA HIS A 137 34.81 27.65 9.90
C HIS A 137 33.30 27.51 9.75
N TYR A 138 32.85 26.73 8.76
CA TYR A 138 31.54 26.13 8.84
C TYR A 138 31.73 24.88 9.69
N GLU A 139 31.16 24.87 10.90
CA GLU A 139 30.95 23.58 11.59
C GLU A 139 30.23 22.66 10.59
N PRO A 140 30.82 21.49 10.27
CA PRO A 140 30.12 20.54 9.43
C PRO A 140 28.75 20.35 10.09
N LYS A 141 27.65 20.68 9.37
CA LYS A 141 26.33 20.33 9.90
C LYS A 141 26.41 18.86 10.23
N PRO A 142 26.08 18.46 11.45
CA PRO A 142 26.15 17.05 11.81
C PRO A 142 25.39 16.32 10.73
N VAL A 143 26.08 15.38 10.04
CA VAL A 143 25.38 14.39 9.22
C VAL A 143 24.23 13.94 10.09
N PRO A 144 22.97 14.05 9.64
CA PRO A 144 21.86 13.62 10.47
C PRO A 144 22.27 12.25 11.01
N PRO A 145 22.23 12.03 12.32
CA PRO A 145 22.71 10.79 12.91
C PRO A 145 22.07 9.67 12.10
N PRO A 146 22.79 8.58 11.79
CA PRO A 146 22.19 7.44 11.09
C PRO A 146 20.88 7.23 11.80
N LEU A 147 19.78 7.26 11.02
CA LEU A 147 18.43 7.13 11.54
C LEU A 147 18.52 6.10 12.66
N PRO A 148 18.16 6.43 13.90
CA PRO A 148 18.30 5.49 14.99
C PRO A 148 17.70 4.18 14.50
N ASN A 149 18.27 3.03 14.89
CA ASN A 149 17.76 1.69 14.56
C ASN A 149 16.31 1.47 15.04
N LYS A 150 15.60 2.52 15.33
CA LYS A 150 14.18 2.58 15.63
C LYS A 150 13.47 2.39 14.29
N CYS A 151 12.72 1.32 14.20
CA CYS A 151 11.87 1.06 13.05
C CYS A 151 10.97 2.28 12.82
N ASP A 152 10.89 2.77 11.58
CA ASP A 152 10.09 3.97 11.21
C ASP A 152 8.60 3.87 11.59
N TRP A 153 8.14 2.65 11.85
CA TRP A 153 6.77 2.35 12.23
C TRP A 153 6.56 2.21 13.76
N GLU A 154 7.61 2.23 14.58
CA GLU A 154 7.45 2.18 16.04
C GLU A 154 6.93 3.51 16.56
N ILE A 155 5.78 3.48 17.21
CA ILE A 155 5.12 4.65 17.80
C ILE A 155 5.36 4.63 19.31
N GLU A 156 5.80 5.77 19.86
CA GLU A 156 5.86 5.91 21.32
C GLU A 156 4.44 6.04 21.89
N PRO A 157 4.10 5.32 22.96
CA PRO A 157 2.78 5.40 23.58
C PRO A 157 2.37 6.84 23.96
N SER A 158 3.33 7.70 24.27
CA SER A 158 3.10 9.12 24.61
C SER A 158 2.64 9.98 23.42
N GLU A 159 2.80 9.48 22.19
CA GLU A 159 2.30 10.16 20.99
C GLU A 159 0.80 9.90 20.76
N LEU A 160 0.22 8.94 21.47
CA LEU A 160 -1.19 8.57 21.36
C LEU A 160 -2.00 9.26 22.48
N ASP A 161 -2.99 10.02 22.07
CA ASP A 161 -3.93 10.66 23.01
C ASP A 161 -5.21 9.84 23.10
N PHE A 162 -5.46 9.33 24.29
CA PHE A 162 -6.64 8.55 24.67
C PHE A 162 -7.68 9.35 25.47
N THR A 163 -7.50 10.66 25.65
CA THR A 163 -8.34 11.49 26.55
C THR A 163 -9.83 11.38 26.23
N ASN A 164 -10.19 11.33 24.95
CA ASN A 164 -11.57 11.17 24.48
C ASN A 164 -11.74 9.85 23.71
N SER A 165 -11.03 8.81 24.12
CA SER A 165 -11.11 7.52 23.43
C SER A 165 -12.39 6.78 23.79
N ASN A 166 -12.99 6.14 22.80
CA ASN A 166 -14.11 5.20 22.98
C ASN A 166 -13.72 3.86 22.37
N ILE A 167 -14.21 2.81 22.98
CA ILE A 167 -14.14 1.48 22.41
C ILE A 167 -15.08 1.45 21.21
N ILE A 168 -14.52 1.19 20.02
CA ILE A 168 -15.25 1.07 18.76
C ILE A 168 -15.40 -0.38 18.31
N GLY A 169 -14.69 -1.30 18.96
CA GLY A 169 -14.80 -2.74 18.71
C GLY A 169 -14.12 -3.55 19.80
N LYS A 170 -14.54 -4.80 19.93
CA LYS A 170 -13.90 -5.83 20.77
C LYS A 170 -13.75 -7.09 19.96
N GLY A 171 -12.59 -7.70 20.03
CA GLY A 171 -12.29 -8.95 19.34
C GLY A 171 -11.50 -9.90 20.25
N SER A 172 -11.20 -11.08 19.72
CA SER A 172 -10.42 -12.11 20.43
C SER A 172 -9.01 -11.66 20.83
N PHE A 173 -8.47 -10.64 20.16
CA PHE A 173 -7.12 -10.12 20.41
C PHE A 173 -7.10 -9.01 21.45
N GLY A 174 -8.23 -8.35 21.67
CA GLY A 174 -8.31 -7.19 22.54
C GLY A 174 -9.40 -6.20 22.14
N GLU A 175 -9.16 -4.95 22.46
CA GLU A 175 -10.07 -3.85 22.23
C GLU A 175 -9.57 -2.96 21.08
N ILE A 176 -10.50 -2.45 20.30
CA ILE A 176 -10.22 -1.42 19.29
C ILE A 176 -10.76 -0.10 19.83
N LEU A 177 -9.89 0.89 19.94
CA LEU A 177 -10.21 2.22 20.42
C LEU A 177 -10.03 3.25 19.32
N LYS A 178 -10.89 4.25 19.31
CA LYS A 178 -10.63 5.49 18.59
C LYS A 178 -9.74 6.36 19.47
N ALA A 179 -8.60 6.78 18.97
CA ALA A 179 -7.66 7.66 19.64
C ALA A 179 -7.14 8.72 18.68
N PHE A 180 -6.23 9.57 19.12
CA PHE A 180 -5.58 10.56 18.27
C PHE A 180 -4.07 10.34 18.30
N TRP A 181 -3.46 10.35 17.13
CA TRP A 181 -2.02 10.33 16.94
C TRP A 181 -1.58 11.63 16.28
N ARG A 182 -0.82 12.43 17.01
CA ARG A 182 -0.38 13.76 16.55
C ARG A 182 -1.53 14.62 15.99
N GLY A 183 -2.70 14.57 16.68
CA GLY A 183 -3.91 15.31 16.30
C GLY A 183 -4.78 14.65 15.22
N THR A 184 -4.35 13.53 14.62
CA THR A 184 -5.11 12.80 13.62
C THR A 184 -5.89 11.65 14.27
N PRO A 185 -7.19 11.48 13.99
CA PRO A 185 -7.95 10.34 14.52
C PRO A 185 -7.46 9.04 13.90
N VAL A 186 -7.20 8.06 14.78
CA VAL A 186 -6.69 6.72 14.42
C VAL A 186 -7.49 5.63 15.13
N ALA A 187 -7.46 4.42 14.58
CA ALA A 187 -7.93 3.23 15.25
C ALA A 187 -6.74 2.52 15.91
N VAL A 188 -6.84 2.27 17.21
CA VAL A 188 -5.80 1.61 18.00
C VAL A 188 -6.32 0.27 18.47
N LYS A 189 -5.74 -0.81 17.96
CA LYS A 189 -6.02 -2.16 18.41
C LYS A 189 -5.06 -2.51 19.54
N ARG A 190 -5.57 -2.55 20.74
CA ARG A 190 -4.82 -2.90 21.95
C ARG A 190 -4.85 -4.42 22.16
N ILE A 191 -3.68 -5.04 22.19
CA ILE A 191 -3.55 -6.48 22.36
C ILE A 191 -3.79 -6.85 23.84
N LEU A 192 -4.48 -7.96 24.08
CA LEU A 192 -4.74 -8.45 25.44
C LEU A 192 -3.42 -8.66 26.24
N PRO A 193 -3.38 -8.30 27.53
CA PRO A 193 -2.20 -8.49 28.36
C PRO A 193 -1.69 -9.94 28.37
N SER A 194 -2.59 -10.93 28.40
CA SER A 194 -2.25 -12.36 28.37
C SER A 194 -1.47 -12.78 27.13
N LEU A 195 -1.63 -12.06 26.00
CA LEU A 195 -0.89 -12.28 24.76
C LEU A 195 0.41 -11.47 24.73
N SER A 196 0.54 -10.45 25.56
CA SER A 196 1.68 -9.53 25.57
C SER A 196 2.84 -9.98 26.46
N ASP A 197 2.71 -11.08 27.21
CA ASP A 197 3.72 -11.56 28.15
C ASP A 197 4.65 -12.63 27.57
N ASP A 198 4.24 -13.30 26.51
CA ASP A 198 5.01 -14.33 25.84
C ASP A 198 6.02 -13.71 24.84
N ARG A 199 7.31 -14.04 24.99
CA ARG A 199 8.37 -13.56 24.09
C ARG A 199 8.17 -14.01 22.64
N MET A 200 7.63 -15.20 22.42
CA MET A 200 7.34 -15.70 21.07
C MET A 200 6.21 -14.91 20.43
N VAL A 201 5.16 -14.59 21.22
CA VAL A 201 4.06 -13.76 20.76
C VAL A 201 4.54 -12.35 20.38
N ILE A 202 5.44 -11.77 21.16
CA ILE A 202 6.04 -10.46 20.85
C ILE A 202 6.85 -10.52 19.55
N GLN A 203 7.65 -11.57 19.34
CA GLN A 203 8.42 -11.74 18.11
C GLN A 203 7.52 -11.94 16.89
N ASP A 204 6.49 -12.77 17.00
CA ASP A 204 5.52 -12.99 15.95
C ASP A 204 4.75 -11.71 15.62
N PHE A 205 4.38 -10.94 16.64
CA PHE A 205 3.75 -9.64 16.49
C PHE A 205 4.64 -8.66 15.72
N ARG A 206 5.93 -8.55 16.09
CA ARG A 206 6.89 -7.71 15.37
C ARG A 206 7.08 -8.15 13.92
N HIS A 207 7.16 -9.46 13.69
CA HIS A 207 7.28 -10.00 12.34
C HIS A 207 6.05 -9.69 11.48
N GLU A 208 4.86 -9.82 12.04
CA GLU A 208 3.60 -9.46 11.38
C GLU A 208 3.55 -7.96 11.06
N VAL A 209 3.96 -7.11 12.01
CA VAL A 209 4.04 -5.65 11.82
C VAL A 209 4.94 -5.29 10.63
N ILE A 210 6.10 -5.94 10.47
CA ILE A 210 7.01 -5.72 9.34
C ILE A 210 6.34 -6.02 8.00
N LEU A 211 5.43 -6.99 7.95
CA LEU A 211 4.64 -7.30 6.75
C LEU A 211 3.56 -6.23 6.52
N LEU A 212 2.85 -5.84 7.58
CA LEU A 212 1.76 -4.85 7.50
C LEU A 212 2.23 -3.47 7.06
N VAL A 213 3.42 -3.04 7.49
CA VAL A 213 4.04 -1.75 7.10
C VAL A 213 4.17 -1.59 5.59
N LYS A 214 4.38 -2.70 4.88
CA LYS A 214 4.61 -2.69 3.42
C LYS A 214 3.31 -2.65 2.61
N LEU A 215 2.16 -2.88 3.24
CA LEU A 215 0.89 -2.96 2.54
C LEU A 215 0.33 -1.57 2.25
N ARG A 216 0.13 -1.29 0.97
CA ARG A 216 -0.46 -0.03 0.49
C ARG A 216 -1.37 -0.30 -0.69
N HIS A 217 -2.66 -0.19 -0.46
CA HIS A 217 -3.65 -0.35 -1.52
C HIS A 217 -4.92 0.44 -1.16
N PRO A 218 -5.62 1.06 -2.13
CA PRO A 218 -6.83 1.85 -1.87
C PRO A 218 -7.94 1.09 -1.13
N ASN A 219 -8.05 -0.24 -1.34
CA ASN A 219 -9.07 -1.08 -0.71
C ASN A 219 -8.53 -1.91 0.47
N ILE A 220 -7.40 -1.51 1.05
CA ILE A 220 -6.84 -2.10 2.26
C ILE A 220 -6.72 -1.01 3.32
N VAL A 221 -7.15 -1.30 4.55
CA VAL A 221 -6.99 -0.38 5.68
C VAL A 221 -5.51 -0.09 5.89
N GLN A 222 -5.16 1.19 5.89
CA GLN A 222 -3.77 1.63 5.98
C GLN A 222 -3.24 1.42 7.40
N PHE A 223 -2.21 0.62 7.51
CA PHE A 223 -1.38 0.52 8.70
C PHE A 223 -0.54 1.80 8.86
N LEU A 224 -0.48 2.37 10.07
CA LEU A 224 0.26 3.59 10.37
C LEU A 224 1.47 3.35 11.26
N GLY A 225 1.37 2.38 12.18
CA GLY A 225 2.46 2.04 13.08
C GLY A 225 2.04 1.07 14.17
N ALA A 226 2.97 0.76 15.05
CA ALA A 226 2.72 -0.13 16.19
C ALA A 226 3.53 0.28 17.42
N VAL A 227 3.07 -0.13 18.57
CA VAL A 227 3.82 -0.13 19.84
C VAL A 227 4.24 -1.57 20.10
N THR A 228 5.52 -1.88 19.95
CA THR A 228 6.06 -3.24 20.10
C THR A 228 7.10 -3.37 21.22
N GLU A 229 7.67 -2.25 21.65
CA GLU A 229 8.71 -2.23 22.68
C GLU A 229 8.19 -2.03 24.10
N ARG A 230 6.97 -1.52 24.20
CA ARG A 230 6.28 -1.27 25.48
C ARG A 230 4.93 -1.96 25.51
N LYS A 231 4.46 -2.24 26.71
CA LYS A 231 3.11 -2.80 26.93
C LYS A 231 2.11 -1.69 27.28
N PRO A 232 0.87 -1.84 26.84
CA PRO A 232 0.33 -2.91 26.01
C PRO A 232 0.81 -2.81 24.55
N LEU A 233 0.96 -3.95 23.89
CA LEU A 233 1.21 -3.98 22.44
C LEU A 233 0.01 -3.40 21.70
N MET A 234 0.27 -2.54 20.71
CA MET A 234 -0.78 -1.85 19.97
C MET A 234 -0.49 -1.83 18.48
N LEU A 235 -1.53 -2.01 17.67
CA LEU A 235 -1.51 -1.72 16.23
C LEU A 235 -2.30 -0.45 15.97
N ILE A 236 -1.73 0.44 15.17
CA ILE A 236 -2.32 1.72 14.83
C ILE A 236 -2.63 1.74 13.33
N THR A 237 -3.89 2.00 12.98
CA THR A 237 -4.35 2.11 11.61
C THR A 237 -5.11 3.41 11.39
N GLU A 238 -5.36 3.75 10.12
CA GLU A 238 -6.31 4.82 9.81
C GLU A 238 -7.68 4.54 10.45
N TYR A 239 -8.36 5.63 10.87
CA TYR A 239 -9.72 5.56 11.37
C TYR A 239 -10.71 5.87 10.24
N LEU A 240 -11.60 4.92 9.94
CA LEU A 240 -12.62 5.07 8.91
C LEU A 240 -13.97 5.42 9.54
N ARG A 241 -14.56 6.52 9.10
CA ARG A 241 -15.76 7.11 9.73
C ARG A 241 -17.06 6.41 9.35
N GLY A 242 -17.07 5.63 8.28
CA GLY A 242 -18.27 4.99 7.74
C GLY A 242 -18.72 3.74 8.50
N GLY A 243 -17.94 3.29 9.50
CA GLY A 243 -18.25 2.05 10.21
C GLY A 243 -17.94 0.79 9.38
N ASP A 244 -18.53 -0.33 9.74
CA ASP A 244 -18.36 -1.61 9.05
C ASP A 244 -19.56 -2.01 8.18
N LEU A 245 -19.33 -2.92 7.26
CA LEU A 245 -20.35 -3.41 6.32
C LEU A 245 -21.50 -4.14 7.05
N HIS A 246 -21.21 -4.82 8.15
CA HIS A 246 -22.26 -5.49 8.93
C HIS A 246 -23.30 -4.49 9.48
N GLN A 247 -22.81 -3.42 10.10
CA GLN A 247 -23.69 -2.35 10.61
C GLN A 247 -24.45 -1.68 9.46
N HIS A 248 -23.76 -1.42 8.35
CA HIS A 248 -24.38 -0.85 7.16
C HIS A 248 -25.53 -1.71 6.62
N LEU A 249 -25.33 -3.02 6.49
CA LEU A 249 -26.37 -3.96 6.03
C LEU A 249 -27.52 -4.09 7.04
N LYS A 250 -27.21 -4.06 8.34
CA LYS A 250 -28.24 -4.06 9.39
C LYS A 250 -29.15 -2.82 9.31
N GLU A 251 -28.61 -1.67 8.93
CA GLU A 251 -29.37 -0.41 8.82
C GLU A 251 -30.11 -0.26 7.49
N LYS A 252 -29.50 -0.70 6.41
CA LYS A 252 -30.01 -0.49 5.03
C LYS A 252 -30.75 -1.68 4.45
N GLY A 253 -30.52 -2.91 4.98
CA GLY A 253 -31.00 -4.14 4.40
C GLY A 253 -30.26 -4.52 3.12
N ALA A 254 -30.94 -5.24 2.23
CA ALA A 254 -30.39 -5.66 0.95
C ALA A 254 -29.95 -4.47 0.08
N LEU A 255 -28.78 -4.61 -0.54
CA LEU A 255 -28.26 -3.62 -1.47
C LEU A 255 -28.81 -3.83 -2.88
N SER A 256 -28.90 -2.78 -3.68
CA SER A 256 -29.13 -2.93 -5.10
C SER A 256 -28.00 -3.73 -5.76
N PRO A 257 -28.26 -4.44 -6.88
CA PRO A 257 -27.20 -5.17 -7.59
C PRO A 257 -25.98 -4.33 -7.93
N LEU A 258 -26.18 -3.10 -8.36
CA LEU A 258 -25.09 -2.17 -8.68
C LEU A 258 -24.27 -1.82 -7.45
N ALA A 259 -24.91 -1.51 -6.32
CA ALA A 259 -24.23 -1.22 -5.07
C ALA A 259 -23.46 -2.45 -4.56
N ALA A 260 -24.08 -3.63 -4.58
CA ALA A 260 -23.44 -4.87 -4.18
C ALA A 260 -22.22 -5.22 -5.07
N ILE A 261 -22.31 -5.00 -6.40
CA ILE A 261 -21.20 -5.22 -7.31
C ILE A 261 -20.06 -4.22 -7.06
N ASN A 262 -20.36 -2.96 -6.81
CA ASN A 262 -19.34 -1.97 -6.50
C ASN A 262 -18.59 -2.33 -5.21
N PHE A 263 -19.30 -2.72 -4.17
CA PHE A 263 -18.70 -3.19 -2.91
C PHE A 263 -17.91 -4.49 -3.10
N ALA A 264 -18.45 -5.43 -3.87
CA ALA A 264 -17.77 -6.67 -4.22
C ALA A 264 -16.47 -6.41 -5.01
N LEU A 265 -16.45 -5.43 -5.90
CA LEU A 265 -15.26 -5.00 -6.62
C LEU A 265 -14.20 -4.43 -5.67
N ASP A 266 -14.59 -3.58 -4.72
CA ASP A 266 -13.66 -3.02 -3.76
C ASP A 266 -13.04 -4.10 -2.86
N ILE A 267 -13.85 -5.01 -2.33
CA ILE A 267 -13.37 -6.18 -1.56
C ILE A 267 -12.43 -7.02 -2.41
N SER A 268 -12.83 -7.34 -3.65
CA SER A 268 -12.04 -8.19 -4.54
C SER A 268 -10.69 -7.57 -4.92
N ARG A 269 -10.64 -6.25 -5.14
CA ARG A 269 -9.39 -5.53 -5.42
C ARG A 269 -8.44 -5.57 -4.23
N GLY A 270 -8.95 -5.33 -3.01
CA GLY A 270 -8.18 -5.46 -1.78
C GLY A 270 -7.65 -6.90 -1.59
N MET A 271 -8.51 -7.90 -1.78
CA MET A 271 -8.12 -9.30 -1.64
C MET A 271 -7.18 -9.78 -2.75
N ALA A 272 -7.33 -9.32 -3.99
CA ALA A 272 -6.39 -9.60 -5.07
C ALA A 272 -4.98 -9.08 -4.73
N TYR A 273 -4.91 -7.90 -4.13
CA TYR A 273 -3.64 -7.34 -3.66
C TYR A 273 -3.00 -8.20 -2.55
N LEU A 274 -3.78 -8.64 -1.55
CA LEU A 274 -3.28 -9.52 -0.47
C LEU A 274 -2.84 -10.89 -0.98
N HIS A 275 -3.51 -11.43 -1.98
CA HIS A 275 -3.20 -12.74 -2.57
C HIS A 275 -2.10 -12.72 -3.61
N ASN A 276 -1.46 -11.56 -3.86
CA ASN A 276 -0.45 -11.42 -4.89
C ASN A 276 0.89 -12.05 -4.49
N GLU A 277 1.50 -12.75 -5.43
CA GLU A 277 2.85 -13.30 -5.28
C GLU A 277 3.91 -12.17 -5.29
N PRO A 278 5.07 -12.32 -4.59
CA PRO A 278 5.49 -13.52 -3.87
C PRO A 278 5.01 -13.59 -2.40
N ASN A 279 4.38 -12.57 -1.87
CA ASN A 279 3.99 -12.47 -0.46
C ASN A 279 2.48 -12.62 -0.29
N VAL A 280 1.99 -13.85 -0.43
CA VAL A 280 0.56 -14.15 -0.27
C VAL A 280 0.15 -14.02 1.19
N ILE A 281 -0.78 -13.10 1.44
CA ILE A 281 -1.44 -12.94 2.74
C ILE A 281 -2.86 -13.49 2.64
N VAL A 282 -3.13 -14.54 3.39
CA VAL A 282 -4.47 -15.12 3.53
C VAL A 282 -5.17 -14.46 4.71
N HIS A 283 -6.33 -13.87 4.46
CA HIS A 283 -7.08 -13.11 5.47
C HIS A 283 -7.63 -14.02 6.59
N ARG A 284 -8.26 -15.13 6.21
CA ARG A 284 -8.82 -16.18 7.09
C ARG A 284 -10.04 -15.80 7.94
N ASP A 285 -10.29 -14.52 8.13
CA ASP A 285 -11.45 -14.00 8.87
C ASP A 285 -12.16 -12.91 8.07
N LEU A 286 -12.30 -13.10 6.76
CA LEU A 286 -13.01 -12.17 5.89
C LEU A 286 -14.52 -12.29 6.19
N LYS A 287 -15.10 -11.19 6.69
CA LYS A 287 -16.51 -11.07 7.10
C LYS A 287 -16.94 -9.60 7.03
N PRO A 288 -18.24 -9.28 7.03
CA PRO A 288 -18.72 -7.89 6.94
C PRO A 288 -18.18 -6.95 8.02
N ARG A 289 -17.91 -7.44 9.25
CA ARG A 289 -17.32 -6.63 10.32
C ARG A 289 -15.88 -6.20 10.06
N ASN A 290 -15.17 -6.93 9.17
CA ASN A 290 -13.79 -6.64 8.79
C ASN A 290 -13.69 -5.90 7.46
N VAL A 291 -14.81 -5.47 6.89
CA VAL A 291 -14.91 -4.63 5.70
C VAL A 291 -15.44 -3.27 6.15
N LEU A 292 -14.61 -2.23 6.01
CA LEU A 292 -14.88 -0.91 6.55
C LEU A 292 -15.26 0.08 5.45
N LEU A 293 -16.22 0.95 5.74
CA LEU A 293 -16.64 2.04 4.85
C LEU A 293 -15.80 3.28 5.14
N VAL A 294 -15.23 3.87 4.08
CA VAL A 294 -14.35 5.04 4.20
C VAL A 294 -15.09 6.24 4.78
N ASN A 295 -16.35 6.42 4.36
CA ASN A 295 -17.20 7.53 4.80
C ASN A 295 -18.66 7.09 4.94
N SER A 296 -19.50 8.01 5.44
CA SER A 296 -20.94 7.77 5.61
C SER A 296 -21.73 7.67 4.30
N ASN A 297 -21.16 8.12 3.17
CA ASN A 297 -21.82 8.01 1.86
C ASN A 297 -21.75 6.57 1.30
N ALA A 298 -20.99 5.69 1.94
CA ALA A 298 -20.86 4.28 1.60
C ALA A 298 -20.56 4.00 0.13
N ASP A 299 -19.60 4.76 -0.44
CA ASP A 299 -19.20 4.67 -1.83
C ASP A 299 -17.86 3.94 -2.04
N HIS A 300 -17.13 3.69 -0.96
CA HIS A 300 -15.82 3.06 -1.01
C HIS A 300 -15.54 2.19 0.22
N LEU A 301 -15.04 0.97 -0.02
CA LEU A 301 -14.72 0.00 1.02
C LEU A 301 -13.23 -0.29 1.11
N LYS A 302 -12.80 -0.62 2.34
CA LYS A 302 -11.47 -1.16 2.62
C LYS A 302 -11.57 -2.44 3.45
N VAL A 303 -10.76 -3.42 3.10
CA VAL A 303 -10.60 -4.65 3.88
C VAL A 303 -9.63 -4.38 5.02
N GLY A 304 -10.00 -4.74 6.21
CA GLY A 304 -9.21 -4.58 7.43
C GLY A 304 -9.09 -5.87 8.23
N ASP A 305 -8.42 -5.79 9.34
CA ASP A 305 -8.28 -6.85 10.35
C ASP A 305 -7.67 -8.17 9.85
N PHE A 306 -6.78 -8.10 8.87
CA PHE A 306 -5.96 -9.21 8.39
C PHE A 306 -4.62 -9.22 9.14
N GLY A 307 -3.99 -10.39 9.25
CA GLY A 307 -2.63 -10.53 9.78
C GLY A 307 -2.54 -11.03 11.22
N LEU A 308 -3.32 -10.49 12.17
CA LEU A 308 -3.28 -10.93 13.58
C LEU A 308 -3.84 -12.35 13.81
N SER A 309 -4.54 -12.91 12.85
CA SER A 309 -5.01 -14.30 12.91
C SER A 309 -3.87 -15.33 13.02
N LYS A 310 -2.65 -14.98 12.63
CA LYS A 310 -1.45 -15.81 12.84
C LYS A 310 -0.93 -15.80 14.27
N LEU A 311 -0.98 -14.64 14.94
CA LEU A 311 -0.49 -14.46 16.32
C LEU A 311 -1.23 -15.33 17.33
N VAL A 312 -2.52 -15.48 17.12
CA VAL A 312 -3.37 -16.23 18.03
C VAL A 312 -3.18 -17.75 17.84
N LYS A 313 -2.66 -18.22 16.68
CA LYS A 313 -2.41 -19.65 16.42
C LYS A 313 -1.26 -20.27 17.20
N VAL A 314 -0.33 -19.46 17.70
CA VAL A 314 0.88 -19.97 18.35
C VAL A 314 0.61 -20.52 19.76
N GLN A 315 -0.42 -20.02 20.44
CA GLN A 315 -0.70 -20.43 21.81
C GLN A 315 -1.44 -21.77 21.97
N ASN A 316 -2.19 -22.22 20.97
CA ASN A 316 -2.98 -23.46 21.11
C ASN A 316 -3.10 -24.23 19.79
N SER A 317 -2.23 -25.21 19.59
CA SER A 317 -2.26 -26.10 18.42
C SER A 317 -3.53 -26.96 18.30
N HIS A 318 -4.40 -26.98 19.31
CA HIS A 318 -5.63 -27.77 19.34
C HIS A 318 -6.93 -26.94 19.28
N ASP A 319 -6.88 -25.61 19.44
CA ASP A 319 -8.07 -24.77 19.54
C ASP A 319 -8.15 -23.65 18.49
N VAL A 320 -7.93 -23.98 17.21
CA VAL A 320 -8.05 -23.04 16.09
C VAL A 320 -9.43 -22.34 16.04
N TYR A 321 -10.44 -22.90 16.70
CA TYR A 321 -11.83 -22.44 16.68
C TYR A 321 -12.31 -21.66 17.91
N LYS A 322 -11.63 -21.78 19.03
CA LYS A 322 -11.95 -20.95 20.22
C LYS A 322 -11.40 -19.51 20.12
N MET A 323 -10.66 -19.22 19.09
CA MET A 323 -9.86 -18.03 18.94
C MET A 323 -10.60 -16.84 18.31
N THR A 324 -11.66 -17.07 17.61
CA THR A 324 -12.61 -16.02 17.27
C THR A 324 -13.66 -15.99 18.36
N GLY A 325 -13.41 -15.37 19.50
CA GLY A 325 -14.39 -15.17 20.56
C GLY A 325 -15.70 -14.50 20.13
N GLU A 326 -15.81 -14.20 18.84
CA GLU A 326 -17.02 -13.80 18.14
C GLU A 326 -17.63 -15.00 17.44
N THR A 327 -18.71 -15.49 17.98
CA THR A 327 -19.55 -16.55 17.41
C THR A 327 -19.97 -16.28 15.95
N GLY A 328 -19.97 -15.02 15.51
CA GLY A 328 -20.39 -14.60 14.16
C GLY A 328 -19.47 -15.03 13.02
N SER A 329 -18.18 -15.25 13.24
CA SER A 329 -17.21 -15.60 12.18
C SER A 329 -17.47 -16.95 11.53
N TYR A 330 -18.12 -17.88 12.20
CA TYR A 330 -18.44 -19.21 11.69
C TYR A 330 -19.28 -19.18 10.40
N ARG A 331 -20.16 -18.20 10.24
CA ARG A 331 -21.06 -18.10 9.06
C ARG A 331 -20.32 -17.91 7.73
N TYR A 332 -19.12 -17.38 7.77
CA TYR A 332 -18.30 -17.06 6.59
C TYR A 332 -17.17 -18.05 6.38
N MET A 333 -17.07 -19.06 7.24
CA MET A 333 -15.98 -20.02 7.27
C MET A 333 -16.10 -21.05 6.15
N ALA A 334 -15.01 -21.29 5.42
CA ALA A 334 -14.96 -22.31 4.40
C ALA A 334 -15.03 -23.74 5.00
N PRO A 335 -15.67 -24.72 4.32
CA PRO A 335 -15.84 -26.08 4.81
C PRO A 335 -14.54 -26.78 5.21
N GLU A 336 -13.47 -26.58 4.45
CA GLU A 336 -12.15 -27.16 4.72
C GLU A 336 -11.52 -26.59 5.99
N VAL A 337 -11.78 -25.32 6.31
CA VAL A 337 -11.33 -24.69 7.56
C VAL A 337 -12.11 -25.28 8.73
N PHE A 338 -13.43 -25.39 8.63
CA PHE A 338 -14.29 -26.01 9.65
C PHE A 338 -13.92 -27.46 9.92
N LYS A 339 -13.54 -28.21 8.87
CA LYS A 339 -13.14 -29.63 8.95
C LYS A 339 -11.67 -29.83 9.29
N HIS A 340 -10.92 -28.81 9.69
CA HIS A 340 -9.50 -28.86 10.01
C HIS A 340 -8.61 -29.47 8.91
N ARG A 341 -8.98 -29.28 7.63
CA ARG A 341 -8.20 -29.77 6.49
C ARG A 341 -7.16 -28.76 6.06
N LYS A 342 -6.21 -29.18 5.23
CA LYS A 342 -5.28 -28.28 4.56
C LYS A 342 -6.05 -27.31 3.68
N TYR A 343 -5.69 -26.04 3.71
CA TYR A 343 -6.33 -24.98 2.94
C TYR A 343 -5.28 -23.98 2.41
N ASP A 344 -5.69 -23.22 1.43
CA ASP A 344 -4.90 -22.12 0.84
C ASP A 344 -5.71 -20.82 0.83
N LYS A 345 -5.26 -19.85 0.03
CA LYS A 345 -5.91 -18.54 -0.13
C LYS A 345 -7.36 -18.58 -0.64
N LYS A 346 -7.81 -19.72 -1.20
CA LYS A 346 -9.18 -19.89 -1.71
C LYS A 346 -10.26 -19.94 -0.60
N VAL A 347 -9.86 -20.05 0.67
CA VAL A 347 -10.80 -19.91 1.80
C VAL A 347 -11.40 -18.51 1.86
N ASP A 348 -10.64 -17.48 1.50
CA ASP A 348 -11.12 -16.11 1.46
C ASP A 348 -12.13 -15.88 0.32
N VAL A 349 -11.99 -16.62 -0.78
CA VAL A 349 -12.97 -16.60 -1.88
C VAL A 349 -14.31 -17.16 -1.43
N PHE A 350 -14.28 -18.22 -0.62
CA PHE A 350 -15.50 -18.77 -0.02
C PHE A 350 -16.20 -17.74 0.89
N SER A 351 -15.43 -17.11 1.78
CA SER A 351 -15.95 -16.06 2.67
C SER A 351 -16.52 -14.87 1.89
N PHE A 352 -15.86 -14.48 0.80
CA PHE A 352 -16.34 -13.44 -0.11
C PHE A 352 -17.72 -13.79 -0.70
N ALA A 353 -17.95 -15.04 -1.10
CA ALA A 353 -19.26 -15.46 -1.62
C ALA A 353 -20.37 -15.32 -0.58
N MET A 354 -20.08 -15.62 0.68
CA MET A 354 -21.03 -15.46 1.78
C MET A 354 -21.35 -13.98 2.04
N ILE A 355 -20.35 -13.10 1.92
CA ILE A 355 -20.54 -11.64 2.03
C ILE A 355 -21.38 -11.12 0.84
N LEU A 356 -21.10 -11.58 -0.36
CA LEU A 356 -21.87 -11.21 -1.56
C LEU A 356 -23.35 -11.62 -1.42
N TYR A 357 -23.60 -12.83 -0.92
CA TYR A 357 -24.95 -13.28 -0.59
C TYR A 357 -25.63 -12.31 0.40
N GLU A 358 -24.97 -11.98 1.52
CA GLU A 358 -25.53 -11.09 2.53
C GLU A 358 -25.81 -9.70 1.99
N MET A 359 -24.94 -9.14 1.13
CA MET A 359 -25.18 -7.86 0.49
C MET A 359 -26.45 -7.86 -0.39
N LEU A 360 -26.73 -8.96 -1.05
CA LEU A 360 -27.88 -9.11 -1.96
C LEU A 360 -29.18 -9.45 -1.24
N GLU A 361 -29.11 -10.24 -0.17
CA GLU A 361 -30.29 -10.66 0.60
C GLU A 361 -30.60 -9.75 1.80
N GLY A 362 -29.61 -8.97 2.28
CA GLY A 362 -29.75 -8.10 3.45
C GLY A 362 -29.67 -8.83 4.78
N GLU A 363 -29.49 -10.14 4.77
CA GLU A 363 -29.44 -11.00 5.95
C GLU A 363 -28.19 -11.89 5.92
N PRO A 364 -27.60 -12.20 7.10
CA PRO A 364 -26.47 -13.13 7.18
C PRO A 364 -26.84 -14.51 6.61
N PRO A 365 -25.87 -15.24 6.02
CA PRO A 365 -26.10 -16.60 5.54
C PRO A 365 -26.64 -17.48 6.66
N PHE A 366 -27.73 -18.20 6.40
CA PHE A 366 -28.40 -19.07 7.37
C PHE A 366 -28.75 -18.33 8.69
N SER A 367 -29.40 -17.18 8.56
CA SER A 367 -29.78 -16.31 9.69
C SER A 367 -30.60 -17.03 10.77
N ASP A 368 -31.37 -18.04 10.40
CA ASP A 368 -32.21 -18.87 11.30
C ASP A 368 -31.38 -19.84 12.17
N PHE A 369 -30.09 -20.04 11.85
CA PHE A 369 -29.23 -20.97 12.58
C PHE A 369 -28.29 -20.18 13.53
N GLU A 370 -27.91 -20.84 14.63
CA GLU A 370 -26.74 -20.34 15.37
C GLU A 370 -25.47 -20.41 14.50
N PRO A 371 -24.49 -19.49 14.67
CA PRO A 371 -23.32 -19.41 13.78
C PRO A 371 -22.55 -20.72 13.61
N TYR A 372 -22.35 -21.46 14.68
CA TYR A 372 -21.67 -22.77 14.63
C TYR A 372 -22.48 -23.81 13.82
N GLU A 373 -23.79 -23.89 14.04
CA GLU A 373 -24.67 -24.79 13.30
C GLU A 373 -24.75 -24.43 11.81
N ALA A 374 -24.75 -23.13 11.49
CA ALA A 374 -24.64 -22.65 10.12
C ALA A 374 -23.35 -23.15 9.45
N ALA A 375 -22.20 -23.06 10.12
CA ALA A 375 -20.93 -23.56 9.60
C ALA A 375 -20.91 -25.06 9.40
N LYS A 376 -21.50 -25.81 10.33
CA LYS A 376 -21.67 -27.27 10.23
C LYS A 376 -22.52 -27.64 9.03
N TYR A 377 -23.67 -26.99 8.85
CA TYR A 377 -24.57 -27.19 7.73
C TYR A 377 -23.89 -26.89 6.38
N VAL A 378 -23.10 -25.80 6.32
CA VAL A 378 -22.28 -25.51 5.17
C VAL A 378 -21.20 -26.56 4.92
N ALA A 379 -20.60 -27.10 5.97
CA ALA A 379 -19.58 -28.15 5.88
C ALA A 379 -20.17 -29.49 5.39
N GLU A 380 -21.47 -29.75 5.62
CA GLU A 380 -22.22 -30.88 5.08
C GLU A 380 -22.55 -30.71 3.60
N GLY A 381 -22.30 -29.56 3.00
CA GLY A 381 -22.47 -29.30 1.58
C GLY A 381 -23.60 -28.33 1.23
N HIS A 382 -24.35 -27.87 2.22
CA HIS A 382 -25.46 -26.93 2.00
C HIS A 382 -24.95 -25.51 1.68
N ARG A 383 -25.74 -24.79 0.90
CA ARG A 383 -25.47 -23.38 0.53
C ARG A 383 -26.74 -22.55 0.72
N PRO A 384 -26.58 -21.24 1.07
CA PRO A 384 -27.74 -20.37 1.16
C PRO A 384 -28.47 -20.26 -0.18
N THR A 385 -29.78 -20.18 -0.11
CA THR A 385 -30.62 -20.00 -1.31
C THR A 385 -31.03 -18.54 -1.42
N PHE A 386 -30.82 -17.95 -2.58
CA PHE A 386 -31.29 -16.59 -2.85
C PHE A 386 -32.82 -16.58 -2.88
N ARG A 387 -33.40 -15.77 -2.03
CA ARG A 387 -34.89 -15.67 -1.84
C ARG A 387 -35.46 -14.45 -2.56
N SER A 388 -34.65 -13.40 -2.78
CA SER A 388 -35.12 -12.17 -3.39
C SER A 388 -35.55 -12.39 -4.84
N LYS A 389 -36.76 -12.00 -5.16
CA LYS A 389 -37.32 -12.11 -6.52
C LYS A 389 -36.62 -11.26 -7.56
N GLY A 390 -35.86 -10.28 -7.11
CA GLY A 390 -35.06 -9.41 -7.96
C GLY A 390 -33.72 -9.98 -8.43
N PHE A 391 -33.36 -11.18 -7.99
CA PHE A 391 -32.08 -11.80 -8.34
C PHE A 391 -32.11 -12.44 -9.73
N ASN A 392 -32.42 -11.66 -10.75
CA ASN A 392 -32.48 -12.13 -12.14
C ASN A 392 -31.11 -12.05 -12.87
N ILE A 393 -30.00 -11.81 -12.16
CA ILE A 393 -28.68 -11.76 -12.77
C ILE A 393 -28.05 -13.15 -12.68
N SER A 394 -28.35 -13.99 -13.65
CA SER A 394 -27.84 -15.37 -13.70
C SER A 394 -26.33 -15.47 -13.60
N SER A 395 -25.60 -14.53 -14.21
CA SER A 395 -24.14 -14.46 -14.18
C SER A 395 -23.57 -14.14 -12.80
N LEU A 396 -24.26 -13.31 -11.98
CA LEU A 396 -23.85 -13.04 -10.60
C LEU A 396 -24.07 -14.24 -9.69
N LYS A 397 -25.20 -14.94 -9.87
CA LYS A 397 -25.47 -16.19 -9.18
C LYS A 397 -24.43 -17.25 -9.52
N GLU A 398 -24.16 -17.44 -10.81
CA GLU A 398 -23.13 -18.39 -11.27
C GLU A 398 -21.76 -18.09 -10.67
N LEU A 399 -21.37 -16.80 -10.62
CA LEU A 399 -20.12 -16.38 -9.97
C LEU A 399 -20.11 -16.75 -8.48
N THR A 400 -21.21 -16.47 -7.77
CA THR A 400 -21.34 -16.78 -6.35
C THR A 400 -21.27 -18.30 -6.12
N ASP A 401 -21.96 -19.10 -6.92
CA ASP A 401 -21.96 -20.57 -6.85
C ASP A 401 -20.54 -21.14 -7.05
N GLN A 402 -19.75 -20.55 -7.94
CA GLN A 402 -18.35 -20.95 -8.13
C GLN A 402 -17.47 -20.51 -6.95
N CYS A 403 -17.67 -19.32 -6.39
CA CYS A 403 -16.87 -18.81 -5.27
C CYS A 403 -17.03 -19.67 -4.00
N TRP A 404 -18.22 -20.23 -3.73
CA TRP A 404 -18.46 -21.11 -2.59
C TRP A 404 -18.48 -22.61 -2.95
N ALA A 405 -17.86 -22.99 -4.07
CA ALA A 405 -17.75 -24.39 -4.45
C ALA A 405 -17.11 -25.22 -3.33
N ALA A 406 -17.61 -26.47 -3.16
CA ALA A 406 -17.06 -27.37 -2.16
C ALA A 406 -15.61 -27.74 -2.42
N ASP A 407 -15.26 -27.94 -3.70
CA ASP A 407 -13.88 -28.09 -4.15
C ASP A 407 -13.22 -26.71 -4.29
N MET A 408 -12.25 -26.40 -3.43
CA MET A 408 -11.55 -25.11 -3.42
C MET A 408 -10.83 -24.81 -4.75
N ASN A 409 -10.42 -25.85 -5.50
CA ASN A 409 -9.73 -25.66 -6.79
C ASN A 409 -10.68 -25.11 -7.88
N LYS A 410 -11.97 -25.29 -7.72
CA LYS A 410 -13.00 -24.76 -8.63
C LYS A 410 -13.33 -23.28 -8.35
N ARG A 411 -12.92 -22.75 -7.20
CA ARG A 411 -13.16 -21.36 -6.85
C ARG A 411 -12.25 -20.47 -7.70
N PRO A 412 -12.76 -19.38 -8.32
CA PRO A 412 -11.95 -18.45 -9.08
C PRO A 412 -10.95 -17.71 -8.19
N THR A 413 -9.94 -17.09 -8.81
CA THR A 413 -9.06 -16.13 -8.14
C THR A 413 -9.76 -14.76 -8.02
N PHE A 414 -9.31 -13.90 -7.10
CA PHE A 414 -9.90 -12.56 -7.02
C PHE A 414 -9.67 -11.73 -8.29
N ILE A 415 -8.61 -11.98 -9.05
CA ILE A 415 -8.39 -11.35 -10.36
C ILE A 415 -9.47 -11.76 -11.36
N GLU A 416 -9.83 -13.03 -11.38
CA GLU A 416 -10.93 -13.55 -12.22
C GLU A 416 -12.30 -13.02 -11.77
N ILE A 417 -12.52 -12.93 -10.45
CA ILE A 417 -13.72 -12.34 -9.85
C ILE A 417 -13.88 -10.89 -10.30
N ILE A 418 -12.82 -10.07 -10.21
CA ILE A 418 -12.83 -8.66 -10.65
C ILE A 418 -13.28 -8.58 -12.11
N LYS A 419 -12.65 -9.32 -13.02
CA LYS A 419 -12.99 -9.31 -14.45
C LYS A 419 -14.45 -9.67 -14.70
N ARG A 420 -14.96 -10.66 -13.98
CA ARG A 420 -16.35 -11.09 -14.11
C ARG A 420 -17.34 -10.08 -13.55
N LEU A 421 -17.04 -9.47 -12.40
CA LEU A 421 -17.87 -8.42 -11.82
C LEU A 421 -17.92 -7.16 -12.69
N GLU A 422 -16.80 -6.76 -13.28
CA GLU A 422 -16.75 -5.63 -14.21
C GLU A 422 -17.62 -5.91 -15.45
N LYS A 423 -17.51 -7.10 -16.03
CA LYS A 423 -18.36 -7.52 -17.15
C LYS A 423 -19.85 -7.57 -16.78
N ILE A 424 -20.20 -8.07 -15.59
CA ILE A 424 -21.57 -8.08 -15.11
C ILE A 424 -22.09 -6.66 -14.94
N LYS A 425 -21.27 -5.76 -14.36
CA LYS A 425 -21.61 -4.35 -14.17
C LYS A 425 -21.88 -3.63 -15.50
N GLU A 426 -21.06 -3.86 -16.54
CA GLU A 426 -21.26 -3.27 -17.87
C GLU A 426 -22.55 -3.70 -18.52
N ASN A 427 -23.03 -4.90 -18.21
CA ASN A 427 -24.26 -5.47 -18.79
C ASN A 427 -25.52 -5.28 -17.91
N LEU A 428 -25.40 -4.51 -16.81
CA LEU A 428 -26.57 -4.19 -15.99
C LEU A 428 -27.51 -3.25 -16.77
N PRO A 429 -28.82 -3.55 -16.78
CA PRO A 429 -29.79 -2.64 -17.39
C PRO A 429 -29.76 -1.28 -16.71
N PRO A 430 -29.83 -0.15 -17.44
CA PRO A 430 -29.77 1.20 -16.89
C PRO A 430 -30.90 1.54 -15.91
N ASP A 431 -32.04 0.84 -15.99
CA ASP A 431 -33.26 1.09 -15.19
C ASP A 431 -33.56 -0.04 -14.20
N HIS A 432 -32.55 -0.63 -13.57
CA HIS A 432 -32.80 -1.63 -12.54
C HIS A 432 -33.35 -0.96 -11.27
N HIS A 433 -34.63 -0.58 -11.29
CA HIS A 433 -35.39 -0.14 -10.13
C HIS A 433 -35.75 -1.36 -9.26
N TRP A 434 -34.83 -1.70 -8.35
CA TRP A 434 -34.99 -2.74 -7.37
C TRP A 434 -36.25 -2.56 -6.47
N HIS A 435 -36.72 -1.31 -6.36
CA HIS A 435 -37.86 -0.92 -5.53
C HIS A 435 -39.24 -1.31 -6.10
N LEU A 436 -39.32 -1.74 -7.36
CA LEU A 436 -40.61 -2.08 -7.98
C LEU A 436 -41.08 -3.52 -7.71
N PHE A 437 -40.28 -4.34 -7.02
CA PHE A 437 -40.56 -5.77 -6.81
C PHE A 437 -40.73 -6.19 -5.35
N ASN A 438 -40.67 -5.26 -4.40
CA ASN A 438 -41.10 -5.50 -3.02
C ASN A 438 -42.54 -5.02 -2.86
N PRO A 439 -43.53 -5.90 -2.59
CA PRO A 439 -44.87 -5.49 -2.20
C PRO A 439 -44.89 -4.93 -0.78
#